data_5c41adac828129fcb9afd0a35bc23481
#
_entry.id   5c41adac828129fcb9afd0a35bc23481
#
_cell.length_a   1.000
_cell.length_b   1.000
_cell.length_c   1.000
_cell.angle_alpha   90.00
_cell.angle_beta   90.00
_cell.angle_gamma   90.00
#
_symmetry.space_group_name_H-M   'P 1'
#
loop_
_entity.id
_entity.type
_entity.pdbx_description
1 polymer ?
#
loop_
_entity_poly.entity_id
_entity_poly.type
_entity_poly.pdbx_seq_one_letter_code
_entity_poly.pdbx_strand_id
1 'polypeptide(L)'
;FTKSEGQRATWLTRAFNQMGIPVIFTYFRFGGQDKATQDPNFPMVYQFPIDQLWAFPEQFLNTIRPLQGQKLFLMEFPHPALIRLIHLFQCHGWSTVYEIIDDWREFKKVGQADWYFDHVDAYIHHASQHISATSEALVEHAEVMSGRKVHLIQNAFEAGSLPISSTPRDLPRGRITIGYFGHLTSSWFDWDLLVGVARRHPEWIFHVIGYGYDAKLTLPDNILLLGKIAHDDLPHFAANWDVAMIPFKTSRLSRGVNPIKVYEYLELHLPVVTCGMPHLSQMPFVHNVESMEEFEKQILQAAETQPDPQIISAFLEKNTWTYRAECLLNLSETVEVTK
;
A
#
# COMPACT_ATOMS: atom_id res chain seq x y z
N PHE A 1 0.12 16.39 -3.03
CA PHE A 1 1.12 15.31 -2.89
C PHE A 1 1.41 15.01 -1.41
N THR A 2 1.86 15.99 -0.65
CA THR A 2 2.20 15.83 0.79
C THR A 2 1.02 15.42 1.67
N LYS A 3 -0.23 15.56 1.20
CA LYS A 3 -1.44 15.17 1.92
C LYS A 3 -1.87 13.72 1.69
N SER A 4 -1.28 13.02 0.71
CA SER A 4 -1.55 11.61 0.43
C SER A 4 -0.57 10.72 1.19
N GLU A 5 -0.67 10.71 2.49
CA GLU A 5 0.17 9.90 3.37
C GLU A 5 -0.11 8.41 3.15
N GLY A 6 0.96 7.60 3.10
CA GLY A 6 0.87 6.14 3.14
C GLY A 6 0.49 5.42 1.85
N GLN A 7 0.47 6.07 0.68
CA GLN A 7 0.19 5.42 -0.60
C GLN A 7 1.46 5.10 -1.40
N ARG A 8 1.47 3.98 -2.12
CA ARG A 8 2.58 3.53 -2.96
C ARG A 8 3.07 4.61 -3.93
N ALA A 9 2.18 5.22 -4.72
CA ALA A 9 2.51 6.29 -5.65
C ALA A 9 3.28 7.44 -4.99
N THR A 10 2.89 7.81 -3.78
CA THR A 10 3.55 8.88 -3.02
C THR A 10 4.96 8.49 -2.61
N TRP A 11 5.14 7.28 -2.08
CA TRP A 11 6.44 6.79 -1.65
C TRP A 11 7.40 6.58 -2.81
N LEU A 12 6.95 5.98 -3.92
CA LEU A 12 7.75 5.85 -5.14
C LEU A 12 8.16 7.21 -5.70
N THR A 13 7.25 8.18 -5.69
CA THR A 13 7.56 9.55 -6.14
C THR A 13 8.66 10.19 -5.29
N ARG A 14 8.62 10.01 -3.96
CA ARG A 14 9.67 10.47 -3.05
C ARG A 14 11.00 9.77 -3.35
N ALA A 15 10.98 8.46 -3.53
CA ALA A 15 12.18 7.69 -3.86
C ALA A 15 12.81 8.16 -5.18
N PHE A 16 12.03 8.34 -6.25
CA PHE A 16 12.54 8.90 -7.50
C PHE A 16 13.14 10.31 -7.32
N ASN A 17 12.47 11.17 -6.55
CA ASN A 17 12.99 12.50 -6.27
C ASN A 17 14.32 12.48 -5.48
N GLN A 18 14.47 11.58 -4.52
CA GLN A 18 15.72 11.34 -3.78
C GLN A 18 16.85 10.85 -4.70
N MET A 19 16.53 10.07 -5.72
CA MET A 19 17.45 9.61 -6.75
C MET A 19 17.80 10.70 -7.79
N GLY A 20 17.25 11.91 -7.66
CA GLY A 20 17.46 13.01 -8.60
C GLY A 20 16.65 12.87 -9.89
N ILE A 21 15.59 12.07 -9.90
CA ILE A 21 14.74 11.82 -11.06
C ILE A 21 13.50 12.73 -11.01
N PRO A 22 13.26 13.56 -12.04
CA PRO A 22 12.05 14.36 -12.11
C PRO A 22 10.79 13.50 -12.24
N VAL A 23 9.77 13.84 -11.48
CA VAL A 23 8.48 13.12 -11.48
C VAL A 23 7.34 14.08 -11.78
N ILE A 24 6.47 13.68 -12.70
CA ILE A 24 5.18 14.31 -12.90
C ILE A 24 4.14 13.41 -12.22
N PHE A 25 3.72 13.81 -11.03
CA PHE A 25 2.73 13.10 -10.24
C PHE A 25 1.33 13.51 -10.69
N THR A 26 0.60 12.57 -11.30
CA THR A 26 -0.78 12.83 -11.73
C THR A 26 -1.77 12.26 -10.72
N TYR A 27 -2.84 13.00 -10.44
CA TYR A 27 -3.83 12.63 -9.43
C TYR A 27 -5.25 12.96 -9.88
N PHE A 28 -6.23 12.23 -9.36
CA PHE A 28 -7.64 12.56 -9.52
C PHE A 28 -8.03 13.69 -8.57
N ARG A 29 -8.80 14.65 -9.08
CA ARG A 29 -9.38 15.70 -8.25
C ARG A 29 -10.66 15.20 -7.58
N PHE A 30 -10.69 15.27 -6.27
CA PHE A 30 -11.90 15.03 -5.49
C PHE A 30 -12.49 16.38 -5.04
N GLY A 31 -13.26 17.02 -5.93
CA GLY A 31 -14.10 18.17 -5.59
C GLY A 31 -13.42 19.53 -5.50
N GLY A 32 -12.22 19.74 -6.04
CA GLY A 32 -11.50 21.01 -5.99
C GLY A 32 -11.05 21.54 -7.35
N GLN A 33 -10.69 22.84 -7.38
CA GLN A 33 -10.02 23.49 -8.52
C GLN A 33 -8.50 23.46 -8.31
N ASP A 34 -7.94 22.25 -8.15
CA ASP A 34 -6.50 22.12 -7.99
C ASP A 34 -5.77 22.51 -9.28
N LYS A 35 -4.72 23.28 -9.13
CA LYS A 35 -3.83 23.67 -10.25
C LYS A 35 -2.57 22.81 -10.22
N ALA A 36 -1.94 22.63 -11.37
CA ALA A 36 -0.62 22.07 -11.44
C ALA A 36 0.34 22.89 -10.57
N THR A 37 1.05 22.25 -9.66
CA THR A 37 1.96 22.92 -8.72
C THR A 37 3.24 22.12 -8.56
N GLN A 38 4.32 22.82 -8.27
CA GLN A 38 5.55 22.20 -7.79
C GLN A 38 5.45 22.03 -6.28
N ASP A 39 5.87 20.87 -5.76
CA ASP A 39 5.91 20.65 -4.32
C ASP A 39 7.13 21.36 -3.73
N PRO A 40 6.97 22.25 -2.73
CA PRO A 40 8.09 23.00 -2.17
C PRO A 40 9.12 22.13 -1.45
N ASN A 41 8.71 20.96 -0.93
CA ASN A 41 9.58 20.02 -0.23
C ASN A 41 10.26 19.02 -1.19
N PHE A 42 9.74 18.88 -2.42
CA PHE A 42 10.23 17.96 -3.42
C PHE A 42 10.44 18.71 -4.75
N PRO A 43 11.60 19.36 -4.94
CA PRO A 43 11.83 20.31 -6.03
C PRO A 43 11.75 19.70 -7.44
N MET A 44 11.86 18.37 -7.55
CA MET A 44 11.76 17.67 -8.83
C MET A 44 10.40 16.97 -9.01
N VAL A 45 9.41 17.26 -8.16
CA VAL A 45 8.04 16.71 -8.25
C VAL A 45 7.08 17.80 -8.73
N TYR A 46 6.47 17.55 -9.88
CA TYR A 46 5.45 18.41 -10.47
C TYR A 46 4.09 17.71 -10.35
N GLN A 47 3.18 18.30 -9.60
CA GLN A 47 1.83 17.78 -9.42
C GLN A 47 0.94 18.25 -10.56
N PHE A 48 0.23 17.31 -11.19
CA PHE A 48 -0.59 17.60 -12.35
C PHE A 48 -1.93 16.86 -12.30
N PRO A 49 -3.08 17.57 -12.33
CA PRO A 49 -4.38 16.91 -12.37
C PRO A 49 -4.55 16.08 -13.63
N ILE A 50 -4.94 14.82 -13.48
CA ILE A 50 -5.01 13.87 -14.59
C ILE A 50 -6.05 14.24 -15.66
N ASP A 51 -7.11 14.95 -15.28
CA ASP A 51 -8.12 15.44 -16.22
C ASP A 51 -7.55 16.44 -17.24
N GLN A 52 -6.53 17.23 -16.85
CA GLN A 52 -5.83 18.12 -17.78
C GLN A 52 -4.96 17.33 -18.76
N LEU A 53 -4.30 16.27 -18.30
CA LEU A 53 -3.56 15.37 -19.16
C LEU A 53 -4.48 14.67 -20.16
N TRP A 54 -5.68 14.25 -19.75
CA TRP A 54 -6.65 13.61 -20.64
C TRP A 54 -7.21 14.56 -21.68
N ALA A 55 -7.45 15.81 -21.28
CA ALA A 55 -8.00 16.81 -22.21
C ALA A 55 -7.00 17.18 -23.33
N PHE A 56 -5.71 17.35 -22.99
CA PHE A 56 -4.68 17.86 -23.89
C PHE A 56 -3.37 17.05 -23.85
N PRO A 57 -3.40 15.71 -24.06
CA PRO A 57 -2.22 14.88 -23.88
C PRO A 57 -1.08 15.19 -24.85
N GLU A 58 -1.40 15.56 -26.10
CA GLU A 58 -0.38 15.90 -27.11
C GLU A 58 0.33 17.22 -26.78
N GLN A 59 -0.41 18.21 -26.30
CA GLN A 59 0.17 19.47 -25.86
C GLN A 59 1.10 19.25 -24.67
N PHE A 60 0.69 18.43 -23.73
CA PHE A 60 1.51 18.03 -22.57
C PHE A 60 2.81 17.35 -23.04
N LEU A 61 2.73 16.33 -23.90
CA LEU A 61 3.90 15.61 -24.40
C LEU A 61 4.84 16.51 -25.23
N ASN A 62 4.30 17.42 -26.00
CA ASN A 62 5.13 18.40 -26.73
C ASN A 62 5.89 19.33 -25.77
N THR A 63 5.30 19.71 -24.64
CA THR A 63 5.94 20.54 -23.62
C THR A 63 7.14 19.82 -22.98
N ILE A 64 7.01 18.52 -22.71
CA ILE A 64 8.06 17.72 -22.07
C ILE A 64 8.99 17.00 -23.06
N ARG A 65 8.74 17.12 -24.37
CA ARG A 65 9.56 16.51 -25.43
C ARG A 65 11.06 16.85 -25.37
N PRO A 66 11.47 18.06 -24.98
CA PRO A 66 12.89 18.39 -24.88
C PRO A 66 13.66 17.64 -23.79
N LEU A 67 12.95 17.02 -22.82
CA LEU A 67 13.58 16.25 -21.76
C LEU A 67 14.33 15.04 -22.35
N GLN A 68 15.59 14.91 -21.98
CA GLN A 68 16.45 13.81 -22.42
C GLN A 68 16.43 12.66 -21.39
N GLY A 69 16.93 11.49 -21.79
CA GLY A 69 17.07 10.33 -20.95
C GLY A 69 15.89 9.36 -21.04
N GLN A 70 15.96 8.34 -20.21
CA GLN A 70 14.91 7.32 -20.05
C GLN A 70 13.62 7.96 -19.53
N LYS A 71 12.50 7.54 -20.08
CA LYS A 71 11.17 8.06 -19.75
C LYS A 71 10.24 6.92 -19.39
N LEU A 72 9.63 6.99 -18.22
CA LEU A 72 8.76 5.95 -17.71
C LEU A 72 7.36 6.48 -17.43
N PHE A 73 6.34 5.82 -17.96
CA PHE A 73 4.94 6.07 -17.68
C PHE A 73 4.41 4.92 -16.81
N LEU A 74 4.25 5.18 -15.51
CA LEU A 74 3.70 4.25 -14.53
C LEU A 74 2.18 4.45 -14.40
N MET A 75 1.43 3.36 -14.44
CA MET A 75 -0.02 3.34 -14.29
C MET A 75 -0.40 2.38 -13.17
N GLU A 76 -1.01 2.89 -12.11
CA GLU A 76 -1.35 2.10 -10.92
C GLU A 76 -2.81 1.61 -10.88
N PHE A 77 -3.64 1.98 -11.88
CA PHE A 77 -5.04 1.56 -11.95
C PHE A 77 -5.55 1.52 -13.40
N PRO A 78 -6.43 0.55 -13.74
CA PRO A 78 -6.91 0.35 -15.11
C PRO A 78 -8.11 1.24 -15.43
N HIS A 79 -7.88 2.55 -15.53
CA HIS A 79 -8.94 3.48 -15.88
C HIS A 79 -9.08 3.64 -17.41
N PRO A 80 -10.31 3.72 -17.98
CA PRO A 80 -10.54 3.84 -19.43
C PRO A 80 -9.76 4.96 -20.12
N ALA A 81 -9.55 6.08 -19.44
CA ALA A 81 -8.80 7.21 -19.98
C ALA A 81 -7.31 6.90 -20.24
N LEU A 82 -6.75 5.86 -19.64
CA LEU A 82 -5.35 5.46 -19.87
C LEU A 82 -5.15 4.76 -21.21
N ILE A 83 -6.18 4.18 -21.80
CA ILE A 83 -6.11 3.47 -23.09
C ILE A 83 -5.44 4.33 -24.17
N ARG A 84 -5.92 5.56 -24.34
CA ARG A 84 -5.33 6.50 -25.32
C ARG A 84 -3.92 6.92 -24.91
N LEU A 85 -3.68 7.14 -23.63
CA LEU A 85 -2.41 7.64 -23.13
C LEU A 85 -1.29 6.62 -23.31
N ILE A 86 -1.53 5.32 -23.12
CA ILE A 86 -0.52 4.27 -23.30
C ILE A 86 0.14 4.39 -24.67
N HIS A 87 -0.66 4.35 -25.75
CA HIS A 87 -0.13 4.41 -27.10
C HIS A 87 0.54 5.75 -27.42
N LEU A 88 -0.05 6.83 -26.93
CA LEU A 88 0.51 8.16 -27.17
C LEU A 88 1.89 8.32 -26.49
N PHE A 89 2.04 7.87 -25.25
CA PHE A 89 3.32 7.90 -24.55
C PHE A 89 4.34 6.99 -25.23
N GLN A 90 3.96 5.79 -25.67
CA GLN A 90 4.83 4.87 -26.41
C GLN A 90 5.33 5.48 -27.72
N CYS A 91 4.45 6.14 -28.50
CA CYS A 91 4.83 6.84 -29.73
C CYS A 91 5.81 8.00 -29.47
N HIS A 92 5.89 8.52 -28.27
CA HIS A 92 6.84 9.56 -27.85
C HIS A 92 8.08 9.00 -27.13
N GLY A 93 8.31 7.68 -27.21
CA GLY A 93 9.50 7.02 -26.67
C GLY A 93 9.49 6.83 -25.15
N TRP A 94 8.31 6.78 -24.52
CA TRP A 94 8.15 6.41 -23.12
C TRP A 94 7.98 4.91 -22.98
N SER A 95 8.66 4.31 -22.02
CA SER A 95 8.35 2.96 -21.55
C SER A 95 7.10 3.00 -20.69
N THR A 96 6.20 2.03 -20.88
CA THR A 96 4.95 1.95 -20.15
C THR A 96 4.94 0.75 -19.22
N VAL A 97 4.67 0.98 -17.94
CA VAL A 97 4.52 -0.05 -16.92
C VAL A 97 3.13 0.03 -16.32
N TYR A 98 2.41 -1.08 -16.33
CA TYR A 98 1.20 -1.23 -15.55
C TYR A 98 1.56 -1.88 -14.21
N GLU A 99 1.39 -1.15 -13.12
CA GLU A 99 1.56 -1.61 -11.74
C GLU A 99 0.21 -2.02 -11.15
N ILE A 100 0.04 -3.30 -10.88
CA ILE A 100 -1.17 -3.84 -10.25
C ILE A 100 -0.96 -3.77 -8.74
N ILE A 101 -1.52 -2.73 -8.12
CA ILE A 101 -1.33 -2.46 -6.69
C ILE A 101 -2.41 -3.10 -5.80
N ASP A 102 -3.56 -3.41 -6.40
CA ASP A 102 -4.72 -4.01 -5.73
C ASP A 102 -5.52 -4.89 -6.69
N ASP A 103 -6.35 -5.81 -6.18
CA ASP A 103 -7.35 -6.53 -6.97
C ASP A 103 -8.56 -5.61 -7.23
N TRP A 104 -8.46 -4.80 -8.29
CA TRP A 104 -9.48 -3.80 -8.65
C TRP A 104 -10.85 -4.41 -8.92
N ARG A 105 -10.91 -5.67 -9.37
CA ARG A 105 -12.17 -6.41 -9.55
C ARG A 105 -12.84 -6.68 -8.21
N GLU A 106 -12.07 -7.09 -7.21
CA GLU A 106 -12.58 -7.31 -5.85
C GLU A 106 -12.93 -5.98 -5.17
N PHE A 107 -12.14 -4.92 -5.39
CA PHE A 107 -12.49 -3.57 -4.94
C PHE A 107 -13.82 -3.08 -5.51
N LYS A 108 -14.11 -3.36 -6.79
CA LYS A 108 -15.40 -3.04 -7.40
C LYS A 108 -16.56 -3.78 -6.72
N LYS A 109 -16.40 -5.05 -6.40
CA LYS A 109 -17.45 -5.84 -5.72
C LYS A 109 -17.84 -5.28 -4.35
N VAL A 110 -16.91 -4.59 -3.68
CA VAL A 110 -17.15 -3.93 -2.39
C VAL A 110 -17.43 -2.42 -2.53
N GLY A 111 -17.71 -1.93 -3.75
CA GLY A 111 -18.13 -0.55 -4.01
C GLY A 111 -17.00 0.49 -3.93
N GLN A 112 -15.73 0.08 -4.08
CA GLN A 112 -14.59 0.98 -3.97
C GLN A 112 -13.97 1.37 -5.32
N ALA A 113 -14.35 0.71 -6.42
CA ALA A 113 -13.78 0.92 -7.75
C ALA A 113 -14.86 0.85 -8.86
N ASP A 114 -15.86 1.72 -8.80
CA ASP A 114 -16.97 1.75 -9.78
C ASP A 114 -16.49 2.02 -11.23
N TRP A 115 -15.34 2.68 -11.35
CA TRP A 115 -14.67 2.99 -12.62
C TRP A 115 -13.98 1.78 -13.26
N TYR A 116 -13.85 0.64 -12.58
CA TYR A 116 -13.21 -0.56 -13.09
C TYR A 116 -14.06 -1.31 -14.10
N PHE A 117 -13.44 -1.75 -15.19
CA PHE A 117 -14.04 -2.61 -16.23
C PHE A 117 -13.06 -3.69 -16.65
N ASP A 118 -13.46 -4.96 -16.62
CA ASP A 118 -12.63 -6.13 -16.96
C ASP A 118 -11.97 -6.01 -18.34
N HIS A 119 -12.70 -5.52 -19.35
CA HIS A 119 -12.17 -5.38 -20.70
C HIS A 119 -11.13 -4.25 -20.82
N VAL A 120 -11.24 -3.20 -20.00
CA VAL A 120 -10.25 -2.11 -19.93
C VAL A 120 -8.97 -2.62 -19.27
N ASP A 121 -9.11 -3.33 -18.17
CA ASP A 121 -7.99 -3.94 -17.46
C ASP A 121 -7.22 -4.91 -18.37
N ALA A 122 -7.93 -5.85 -19.02
CA ALA A 122 -7.34 -6.77 -19.99
C ALA A 122 -6.61 -6.03 -21.13
N TYR A 123 -7.20 -4.94 -21.64
CA TYR A 123 -6.56 -4.15 -22.68
C TYR A 123 -5.25 -3.51 -22.17
N ILE A 124 -5.25 -2.90 -20.99
CA ILE A 124 -4.08 -2.26 -20.39
C ILE A 124 -2.97 -3.27 -20.15
N HIS A 125 -3.31 -4.49 -19.69
CA HIS A 125 -2.36 -5.60 -19.57
C HIS A 125 -1.65 -5.91 -20.88
N HIS A 126 -2.39 -5.97 -22.00
CA HIS A 126 -1.79 -6.27 -23.31
C HIS A 126 -1.05 -5.08 -23.93
N ALA A 127 -1.54 -3.87 -23.72
CA ALA A 127 -0.98 -2.65 -24.32
C ALA A 127 0.29 -2.15 -23.60
N SER A 128 0.44 -2.43 -22.31
CA SER A 128 1.63 -2.03 -21.54
C SER A 128 2.86 -2.86 -21.92
N GLN A 129 4.03 -2.23 -21.98
CA GLN A 129 5.28 -2.93 -22.30
C GLN A 129 5.70 -3.86 -21.17
N HIS A 130 5.55 -3.41 -19.93
CA HIS A 130 5.87 -4.17 -18.73
C HIS A 130 4.67 -4.20 -17.78
N ILE A 131 4.61 -5.26 -16.97
CA ILE A 131 3.58 -5.41 -15.94
C ILE A 131 4.28 -5.78 -14.64
N SER A 132 3.93 -5.10 -13.56
CA SER A 132 4.33 -5.46 -12.21
C SER A 132 3.11 -5.61 -11.29
N ALA A 133 3.28 -6.34 -10.19
CA ALA A 133 2.25 -6.49 -9.19
C ALA A 133 2.85 -6.50 -7.78
N THR A 134 2.05 -6.10 -6.79
CA THR A 134 2.52 -5.93 -5.41
C THR A 134 2.44 -7.19 -4.55
N SER A 135 1.78 -8.25 -5.01
CA SER A 135 1.69 -9.53 -4.32
C SER A 135 1.75 -10.70 -5.28
N GLU A 136 2.16 -11.87 -4.77
CA GLU A 136 2.21 -13.11 -5.55
C GLU A 136 0.85 -13.48 -6.14
N ALA A 137 -0.23 -13.31 -5.38
CA ALA A 137 -1.58 -13.60 -5.85
C ALA A 137 -2.01 -12.69 -7.02
N LEU A 138 -1.58 -11.43 -7.03
CA LEU A 138 -1.80 -10.53 -8.15
C LEU A 138 -0.92 -10.90 -9.37
N VAL A 139 0.33 -11.32 -9.15
CA VAL A 139 1.20 -11.84 -10.21
C VAL A 139 0.55 -13.02 -10.91
N GLU A 140 0.19 -14.07 -10.15
CA GLU A 140 -0.44 -15.27 -10.69
C GLU A 140 -1.71 -14.95 -11.50
N HIS A 141 -2.56 -14.09 -10.95
CA HIS A 141 -3.78 -13.68 -11.65
C HIS A 141 -3.50 -12.94 -12.94
N ALA A 142 -2.56 -11.99 -12.91
CA ALA A 142 -2.22 -11.18 -14.06
C ALA A 142 -1.50 -11.99 -15.16
N GLU A 143 -0.66 -12.96 -14.80
CA GLU A 143 -0.01 -13.89 -15.74
C GLU A 143 -1.04 -14.77 -16.45
N VAL A 144 -2.02 -15.31 -15.70
CA VAL A 144 -3.12 -16.08 -16.29
C VAL A 144 -3.96 -15.23 -17.25
N MET A 145 -4.23 -13.97 -16.89
CA MET A 145 -5.06 -13.08 -17.70
C MET A 145 -4.34 -12.57 -18.95
N SER A 146 -3.07 -12.25 -18.86
CA SER A 146 -2.30 -11.64 -19.95
C SER A 146 -1.54 -12.64 -20.80
N GLY A 147 -1.24 -13.84 -20.30
CA GLY A 147 -0.30 -14.79 -20.91
C GLY A 147 1.15 -14.28 -20.93
N ARG A 148 1.48 -13.27 -20.13
CA ARG A 148 2.78 -12.61 -20.10
C ARG A 148 3.40 -12.67 -18.72
N LYS A 149 4.72 -12.56 -18.65
CA LYS A 149 5.46 -12.46 -17.40
C LYS A 149 5.06 -11.17 -16.66
N VAL A 150 4.80 -11.31 -15.38
CA VAL A 150 4.52 -10.20 -14.45
C VAL A 150 5.61 -10.16 -13.38
N HIS A 151 6.11 -8.97 -13.07
CA HIS A 151 7.19 -8.78 -12.11
C HIS A 151 6.64 -8.50 -10.72
N LEU A 152 7.06 -9.29 -9.73
CA LEU A 152 6.72 -9.03 -8.34
C LEU A 152 7.54 -7.84 -7.82
N ILE A 153 6.87 -6.72 -7.54
CA ILE A 153 7.47 -5.54 -6.92
C ILE A 153 6.58 -5.12 -5.73
N GLN A 154 6.81 -5.73 -4.60
CA GLN A 154 6.04 -5.52 -3.37
C GLN A 154 6.10 -4.07 -2.89
N ASN A 155 5.20 -3.70 -1.96
CA ASN A 155 5.34 -2.47 -1.19
C ASN A 155 6.64 -2.51 -0.37
N ALA A 156 6.97 -1.40 0.23
CA ALA A 156 8.25 -1.23 0.88
C ALA A 156 8.15 -0.34 2.11
N PHE A 157 9.29 -0.07 2.67
CA PHE A 157 9.53 0.68 3.86
C PHE A 157 10.26 2.00 3.54
N GLU A 158 9.96 3.04 4.30
CA GLU A 158 10.70 4.31 4.29
C GLU A 158 11.36 4.51 5.65
N ALA A 159 12.68 4.47 5.69
CA ALA A 159 13.45 4.66 6.92
C ALA A 159 13.15 6.00 7.57
N GLY A 160 12.83 5.99 8.86
CA GLY A 160 12.51 7.20 9.61
C GLY A 160 11.13 7.77 9.30
N SER A 161 10.24 7.01 8.62
CA SER A 161 8.85 7.41 8.43
C SER A 161 8.09 7.50 9.76
N LEU A 162 8.52 6.73 10.74
CA LEU A 162 8.02 6.76 12.11
C LEU A 162 9.16 7.05 13.11
N PRO A 163 9.02 8.03 14.00
CA PRO A 163 10.03 8.28 15.05
C PRO A 163 10.05 7.13 16.08
N ILE A 164 11.13 6.36 16.14
CA ILE A 164 11.26 5.15 16.96
C ILE A 164 11.23 5.44 18.48
N SER A 165 11.71 6.61 18.90
CA SER A 165 11.73 7.00 20.33
C SER A 165 10.52 7.86 20.65
N SER A 166 9.47 7.24 21.13
CA SER A 166 8.22 7.93 21.47
C SER A 166 7.84 7.68 22.93
N THR A 167 7.50 8.76 23.65
CA THR A 167 6.87 8.63 24.96
C THR A 167 5.48 8.03 24.78
N PRO A 168 5.14 6.92 25.45
CA PRO A 168 3.81 6.32 25.35
C PRO A 168 2.70 7.32 25.71
N ARG A 169 1.59 7.28 24.97
CA ARG A 169 0.37 7.98 25.38
C ARG A 169 -0.20 7.35 26.63
N ASP A 170 -0.79 8.19 27.49
CA ASP A 170 -1.53 7.71 28.65
C ASP A 170 -2.87 7.07 28.19
N LEU A 171 -2.83 5.75 28.01
CA LEU A 171 -3.96 4.94 27.52
C LEU A 171 -4.10 3.69 28.38
N PRO A 172 -5.31 3.16 28.54
CA PRO A 172 -5.53 1.87 29.21
C PRO A 172 -4.69 0.77 28.57
N ARG A 173 -4.08 -0.05 29.42
CA ARG A 173 -3.33 -1.26 29.02
C ARG A 173 -3.95 -2.47 29.69
N GLY A 174 -3.95 -3.60 28.96
CA GLY A 174 -4.36 -4.89 29.48
C GLY A 174 -3.21 -5.80 29.85
N ARG A 175 -3.52 -7.06 30.14
CA ARG A 175 -2.51 -8.13 30.24
C ARG A 175 -1.70 -8.25 28.95
N ILE A 176 -2.38 -8.06 27.81
CA ILE A 176 -1.79 -7.86 26.49
C ILE A 176 -2.50 -6.67 25.87
N THR A 177 -1.74 -5.77 25.27
CA THR A 177 -2.25 -4.61 24.53
C THR A 177 -1.97 -4.82 23.05
N ILE A 178 -3.03 -4.92 22.24
CA ILE A 178 -2.97 -5.22 20.81
C ILE A 178 -3.35 -3.98 20.02
N GLY A 179 -2.56 -3.63 19.01
CA GLY A 179 -2.78 -2.41 18.24
C GLY A 179 -3.05 -2.64 16.77
N TYR A 180 -3.84 -1.72 16.20
CA TYR A 180 -4.07 -1.60 14.76
C TYR A 180 -4.19 -0.14 14.37
N PHE A 181 -3.64 0.23 13.21
CA PHE A 181 -3.98 1.48 12.54
C PHE A 181 -4.30 1.28 11.05
N GLY A 182 -5.28 2.02 10.55
CA GLY A 182 -5.66 2.01 9.13
C GLY A 182 -7.15 2.18 8.89
N HIS A 183 -7.58 1.85 7.67
CA HIS A 183 -8.99 1.94 7.30
C HIS A 183 -9.78 0.76 7.88
N LEU A 184 -10.95 1.06 8.46
CA LEU A 184 -11.72 0.12 9.29
C LEU A 184 -13.02 -0.36 8.61
N THR A 185 -13.08 -0.27 7.27
CA THR A 185 -14.27 -0.73 6.53
C THR A 185 -14.50 -2.23 6.70
N SER A 186 -15.73 -2.62 6.90
CA SER A 186 -16.17 -4.03 6.98
C SER A 186 -15.98 -4.80 5.68
N SER A 187 -15.57 -4.14 4.59
CA SER A 187 -15.23 -4.80 3.32
C SER A 187 -14.01 -5.73 3.45
N TRP A 188 -13.06 -5.39 4.32
CA TRP A 188 -11.88 -6.21 4.58
C TRP A 188 -11.51 -6.37 6.05
N PHE A 189 -11.82 -5.39 6.92
CA PHE A 189 -11.57 -5.51 8.35
C PHE A 189 -12.58 -6.47 8.99
N ASP A 190 -12.09 -7.50 9.68
CA ASP A 190 -12.91 -8.53 10.30
C ASP A 190 -13.33 -8.12 11.73
N TRP A 191 -14.43 -7.40 11.81
CA TRP A 191 -15.02 -6.98 13.08
C TRP A 191 -15.54 -8.16 13.92
N ASP A 192 -16.03 -9.23 13.26
CA ASP A 192 -16.55 -10.39 13.96
C ASP A 192 -15.43 -11.14 14.68
N LEU A 193 -14.28 -11.30 14.02
CA LEU A 193 -13.05 -11.83 14.63
C LEU A 193 -12.64 -10.98 15.82
N LEU A 194 -12.47 -9.67 15.63
CA LEU A 194 -11.99 -8.77 16.68
C LEU A 194 -12.92 -8.75 17.90
N VAL A 195 -14.23 -8.58 17.68
CA VAL A 195 -15.23 -8.56 18.75
C VAL A 195 -15.32 -9.90 19.46
N GLY A 196 -15.22 -11.02 18.68
CA GLY A 196 -15.24 -12.38 19.25
C GLY A 196 -14.07 -12.61 20.20
N VAL A 197 -12.85 -12.26 19.78
CA VAL A 197 -11.64 -12.39 20.61
C VAL A 197 -11.70 -11.46 21.83
N ALA A 198 -12.10 -10.21 21.64
CA ALA A 198 -12.20 -9.25 22.74
C ALA A 198 -13.17 -9.69 23.84
N ARG A 199 -14.30 -10.32 23.49
CA ARG A 199 -15.25 -10.88 24.46
C ARG A 199 -14.71 -12.08 25.22
N ARG A 200 -13.86 -12.90 24.60
CA ARG A 200 -13.23 -14.07 25.24
C ARG A 200 -12.09 -13.68 26.17
N HIS A 201 -11.45 -12.55 25.89
CA HIS A 201 -10.29 -12.03 26.62
C HIS A 201 -10.53 -10.62 27.17
N PRO A 202 -11.40 -10.45 28.19
CA PRO A 202 -11.69 -9.13 28.76
C PRO A 202 -10.47 -8.49 29.43
N GLU A 203 -9.44 -9.27 29.74
CA GLU A 203 -8.16 -8.81 30.28
C GLU A 203 -7.20 -8.26 29.22
N TRP A 204 -7.48 -8.43 27.95
CA TRP A 204 -6.73 -7.82 26.85
C TRP A 204 -7.34 -6.46 26.49
N ILE A 205 -6.52 -5.54 25.97
CA ILE A 205 -6.99 -4.24 25.46
C ILE A 205 -6.61 -4.11 23.99
N PHE A 206 -7.56 -3.64 23.17
CA PHE A 206 -7.38 -3.44 21.74
C PHE A 206 -7.40 -1.93 21.44
N HIS A 207 -6.29 -1.38 20.98
CA HIS A 207 -6.19 -0.01 20.48
C HIS A 207 -6.42 -0.01 18.98
N VAL A 208 -7.55 0.53 18.53
CA VAL A 208 -7.94 0.55 17.12
C VAL A 208 -7.97 1.99 16.62
N ILE A 209 -6.97 2.33 15.81
CA ILE A 209 -6.79 3.66 15.22
C ILE A 209 -7.28 3.62 13.78
N GLY A 210 -8.16 4.55 13.39
CA GLY A 210 -8.62 4.65 12.01
C GLY A 210 -10.01 5.22 11.84
N TYR A 211 -10.55 5.02 10.64
CA TYR A 211 -11.84 5.54 10.22
C TYR A 211 -12.52 4.59 9.23
N GLY A 212 -13.79 4.85 8.89
CA GLY A 212 -14.52 4.05 7.88
C GLY A 212 -15.26 2.84 8.46
N TYR A 213 -15.42 2.75 9.78
CA TYR A 213 -16.25 1.74 10.43
C TYR A 213 -17.73 2.17 10.51
N ASP A 214 -18.63 1.18 10.65
CA ASP A 214 -20.04 1.44 10.86
C ASP A 214 -20.26 1.93 12.30
N ALA A 215 -20.82 3.13 12.46
CA ALA A 215 -21.14 3.71 13.77
C ALA A 215 -22.17 2.91 14.60
N LYS A 216 -22.85 1.93 13.99
CA LYS A 216 -23.79 1.03 14.66
C LYS A 216 -23.15 -0.18 15.32
N LEU A 217 -21.84 -0.37 15.16
CA LEU A 217 -21.10 -1.46 15.80
C LEU A 217 -21.21 -1.35 17.33
N THR A 218 -21.65 -2.45 17.96
CA THR A 218 -21.63 -2.59 19.41
C THR A 218 -20.34 -3.31 19.82
N LEU A 219 -19.43 -2.57 20.41
CA LEU A 219 -18.10 -3.07 20.79
C LEU A 219 -18.04 -3.36 22.29
N PRO A 220 -17.29 -4.38 22.72
CA PRO A 220 -16.91 -4.58 24.11
C PRO A 220 -16.03 -3.43 24.62
N ASP A 221 -16.03 -3.19 25.94
CA ASP A 221 -15.34 -2.05 26.58
C ASP A 221 -13.81 -2.11 26.41
N ASN A 222 -13.25 -3.27 26.13
CA ASN A 222 -11.83 -3.47 25.92
C ASN A 222 -11.37 -3.24 24.45
N ILE A 223 -12.26 -2.79 23.57
CA ILE A 223 -11.91 -2.27 22.24
C ILE A 223 -11.99 -0.74 22.26
N LEU A 224 -10.85 -0.09 22.20
CA LEU A 224 -10.76 1.37 22.22
C LEU A 224 -10.63 1.92 20.80
N LEU A 225 -11.69 2.54 20.28
CA LEU A 225 -11.66 3.26 19.02
C LEU A 225 -11.05 4.64 19.23
N LEU A 226 -9.83 4.85 18.74
CA LEU A 226 -9.05 6.07 18.98
C LEU A 226 -9.22 7.13 17.87
N GLY A 227 -10.03 6.81 16.84
CA GLY A 227 -10.25 7.72 15.72
C GLY A 227 -9.06 7.85 14.78
N LYS A 228 -9.08 8.89 13.95
CA LYS A 228 -7.98 9.17 13.01
C LYS A 228 -6.87 9.91 13.74
N ILE A 229 -5.67 9.35 13.73
CA ILE A 229 -4.44 9.91 14.31
C ILE A 229 -3.50 10.30 13.17
N ALA A 230 -2.75 11.39 13.35
CA ALA A 230 -1.71 11.77 12.40
C ALA A 230 -0.59 10.71 12.37
N HIS A 231 -0.01 10.46 11.19
CA HIS A 231 0.99 9.41 11.01
C HIS A 231 2.19 9.58 11.95
N ASP A 232 2.68 10.81 12.11
CA ASP A 232 3.81 11.12 13.01
C ASP A 232 3.52 10.87 14.50
N ASP A 233 2.23 10.82 14.89
CA ASP A 233 1.82 10.55 16.27
C ASP A 233 1.63 9.03 16.54
N LEU A 234 1.53 8.19 15.51
CA LEU A 234 1.30 6.75 15.66
C LEU A 234 2.29 6.03 16.59
N PRO A 235 3.61 6.35 16.57
CA PRO A 235 4.56 5.72 17.48
C PRO A 235 4.26 5.93 18.95
N HIS A 236 3.68 7.08 19.35
CA HIS A 236 3.29 7.33 20.72
C HIS A 236 2.17 6.40 21.22
N PHE A 237 1.30 5.98 20.30
CA PHE A 237 0.24 5.00 20.58
C PHE A 237 0.80 3.59 20.57
N ALA A 238 1.58 3.26 19.54
CA ALA A 238 2.20 1.94 19.35
C ALA A 238 3.18 1.57 20.44
N ALA A 239 3.80 2.55 21.11
CA ALA A 239 4.66 2.32 22.28
C ALA A 239 3.93 1.66 23.48
N ASN A 240 2.59 1.57 23.44
CA ASN A 240 1.78 0.84 24.40
C ASN A 240 1.52 -0.62 24.00
N TRP A 241 1.85 -1.02 22.76
CA TRP A 241 1.42 -2.30 22.20
C TRP A 241 2.45 -3.39 22.47
N ASP A 242 1.95 -4.57 22.77
CA ASP A 242 2.76 -5.78 22.87
C ASP A 242 2.74 -6.53 21.52
N VAL A 243 1.63 -6.38 20.75
CA VAL A 243 1.44 -7.04 19.46
C VAL A 243 0.71 -6.09 18.52
N ALA A 244 1.14 -6.02 17.26
CA ALA A 244 0.36 -5.41 16.20
C ALA A 244 -0.52 -6.45 15.50
N MET A 245 -1.70 -6.05 15.02
CA MET A 245 -2.60 -6.96 14.30
C MET A 245 -3.02 -6.39 12.95
N ILE A 246 -3.33 -7.29 11.99
CA ILE A 246 -4.03 -6.96 10.76
C ILE A 246 -5.16 -7.99 10.58
N PRO A 247 -6.31 -7.79 11.23
CA PRO A 247 -7.41 -8.77 11.25
C PRO A 247 -8.28 -8.58 10.01
N PHE A 248 -7.79 -9.04 8.85
CA PHE A 248 -8.55 -8.96 7.63
C PHE A 248 -9.35 -10.23 7.38
N LYS A 249 -10.52 -10.08 6.77
CA LYS A 249 -11.32 -11.23 6.32
C LYS A 249 -10.52 -12.04 5.31
N THR A 250 -10.53 -13.36 5.49
CA THR A 250 -9.93 -14.26 4.49
C THR A 250 -10.76 -14.22 3.20
N SER A 251 -10.20 -13.60 2.18
CA SER A 251 -10.86 -13.36 0.90
C SER A 251 -9.84 -13.26 -0.23
N ARG A 252 -10.31 -13.23 -1.46
CA ARG A 252 -9.44 -12.92 -2.60
C ARG A 252 -8.87 -11.49 -2.49
N LEU A 253 -9.66 -10.55 -1.99
CA LEU A 253 -9.22 -9.17 -1.77
C LEU A 253 -8.00 -9.11 -0.85
N SER A 254 -8.07 -9.73 0.34
CA SER A 254 -6.97 -9.71 1.32
C SER A 254 -5.71 -10.44 0.84
N ARG A 255 -5.88 -11.52 0.06
CA ARG A 255 -4.73 -12.24 -0.54
C ARG A 255 -3.96 -11.38 -1.57
N GLY A 256 -4.65 -10.44 -2.22
CA GLY A 256 -4.03 -9.50 -3.16
C GLY A 256 -3.30 -8.33 -2.50
N VAL A 257 -3.55 -8.06 -1.23
CA VAL A 257 -3.00 -6.88 -0.54
C VAL A 257 -1.58 -7.15 -0.02
N ASN A 258 -0.67 -6.17 -0.23
CA ASN A 258 0.61 -6.10 0.46
C ASN A 258 0.63 -4.81 1.31
N PRO A 259 0.18 -4.84 2.58
CA PRO A 259 -0.08 -3.63 3.35
C PRO A 259 1.23 -2.98 3.84
N ILE A 260 1.42 -1.69 3.56
CA ILE A 260 2.59 -0.91 4.00
C ILE A 260 2.75 -0.95 5.51
N LYS A 261 1.65 -0.95 6.26
CA LYS A 261 1.65 -0.96 7.73
C LYS A 261 2.40 -2.15 8.36
N VAL A 262 2.57 -3.28 7.65
CA VAL A 262 3.35 -4.40 8.18
C VAL A 262 4.82 -4.03 8.34
N TYR A 263 5.37 -3.27 7.41
CA TYR A 263 6.74 -2.76 7.49
C TYR A 263 6.86 -1.71 8.60
N GLU A 264 5.84 -0.87 8.78
CA GLU A 264 5.79 0.13 9.86
C GLU A 264 5.71 -0.52 11.25
N TYR A 265 4.95 -1.61 11.40
CA TYR A 265 4.93 -2.39 12.66
C TYR A 265 6.29 -3.03 12.95
N LEU A 266 6.97 -3.55 11.94
CA LEU A 266 8.31 -4.10 12.11
C LEU A 266 9.31 -3.00 12.48
N GLU A 267 9.25 -1.80 11.89
CA GLU A 267 10.08 -0.65 12.30
C GLU A 267 9.89 -0.30 13.78
N LEU A 268 8.66 -0.43 14.27
CA LEU A 268 8.32 -0.22 15.68
C LEU A 268 8.69 -1.42 16.57
N HIS A 269 9.40 -2.41 16.04
CA HIS A 269 9.80 -3.64 16.72
C HIS A 269 8.63 -4.45 17.29
N LEU A 270 7.46 -4.40 16.65
CA LEU A 270 6.28 -5.14 17.06
C LEU A 270 6.17 -6.46 16.29
N PRO A 271 5.91 -7.58 16.99
CA PRO A 271 5.45 -8.80 16.32
C PRO A 271 4.06 -8.57 15.75
N VAL A 272 3.76 -9.17 14.58
CA VAL A 272 2.52 -8.91 13.85
C VAL A 272 1.72 -10.19 13.67
N VAL A 273 0.44 -10.17 14.00
CA VAL A 273 -0.50 -11.25 13.71
C VAL A 273 -1.49 -10.79 12.65
N THR A 274 -1.58 -11.54 11.55
CA THR A 274 -2.42 -11.21 10.39
C THR A 274 -3.42 -12.31 10.09
N CYS A 275 -4.54 -11.96 9.45
CA CYS A 275 -5.48 -12.91 8.86
C CYS A 275 -5.66 -12.62 7.38
N GLY A 276 -5.88 -13.66 6.58
CA GLY A 276 -6.21 -13.55 5.15
C GLY A 276 -5.04 -13.22 4.22
N MET A 277 -3.80 -13.15 4.73
CA MET A 277 -2.61 -12.75 3.96
C MET A 277 -1.44 -13.73 4.19
N PRO A 278 -1.56 -15.00 3.74
CA PRO A 278 -0.58 -16.05 4.04
C PRO A 278 0.85 -15.73 3.55
N HIS A 279 1.00 -14.99 2.47
CA HIS A 279 2.29 -14.56 1.91
C HIS A 279 3.11 -13.69 2.88
N LEU A 280 2.46 -13.00 3.83
CA LEU A 280 3.17 -12.16 4.81
C LEU A 280 3.95 -12.98 5.84
N SER A 281 3.63 -14.26 6.03
CA SER A 281 4.38 -15.16 6.93
C SER A 281 5.83 -15.40 6.52
N GLN A 282 6.24 -14.95 5.33
CA GLN A 282 7.63 -14.94 4.88
C GLN A 282 8.45 -13.80 5.51
N MET A 283 7.77 -12.80 6.08
CA MET A 283 8.42 -11.68 6.77
C MET A 283 8.80 -12.07 8.20
N PRO A 284 9.91 -11.56 8.75
CA PRO A 284 10.31 -11.87 10.10
C PRO A 284 9.26 -11.37 11.11
N PHE A 285 8.97 -12.17 12.13
CA PHE A 285 8.01 -11.85 13.21
C PHE A 285 6.58 -11.51 12.74
N VAL A 286 6.20 -11.94 11.53
CA VAL A 286 4.84 -11.82 10.99
C VAL A 286 4.21 -13.21 10.90
N HIS A 287 3.03 -13.37 11.47
CA HIS A 287 2.32 -14.65 11.54
C HIS A 287 0.92 -14.50 10.95
N ASN A 288 0.63 -15.23 9.88
CA ASN A 288 -0.72 -15.30 9.35
C ASN A 288 -1.45 -16.50 9.90
N VAL A 289 -2.71 -16.30 10.26
CA VAL A 289 -3.62 -17.33 10.82
C VAL A 289 -4.94 -17.32 10.05
N GLU A 290 -5.70 -18.41 10.14
CA GLU A 290 -6.93 -18.60 9.37
C GLU A 290 -8.20 -18.75 10.24
N SER A 291 -8.05 -18.91 11.55
CA SER A 291 -9.17 -19.06 12.49
C SER A 291 -9.02 -18.15 13.71
N MET A 292 -10.15 -17.98 14.42
CA MET A 292 -10.18 -17.19 15.66
C MET A 292 -9.32 -17.85 16.75
N GLU A 293 -9.38 -19.17 16.87
CA GLU A 293 -8.60 -19.95 17.84
C GLU A 293 -7.09 -19.84 17.58
N GLU A 294 -6.70 -19.87 16.32
CA GLU A 294 -5.30 -19.63 15.93
C GLU A 294 -4.89 -18.19 16.19
N PHE A 295 -5.77 -17.22 15.95
CA PHE A 295 -5.50 -15.81 16.23
C PHE A 295 -5.24 -15.58 17.71
N GLU A 296 -6.09 -16.10 18.60
CA GLU A 296 -5.92 -16.02 20.05
C GLU A 296 -4.59 -16.65 20.51
N LYS A 297 -4.32 -17.87 20.02
CA LYS A 297 -3.07 -18.57 20.34
C LYS A 297 -1.84 -17.79 19.86
N GLN A 298 -1.90 -17.27 18.65
CA GLN A 298 -0.77 -16.55 18.06
C GLN A 298 -0.52 -15.19 18.72
N ILE A 299 -1.57 -14.48 19.16
CA ILE A 299 -1.44 -13.26 19.97
C ILE A 299 -0.68 -13.56 21.28
N LEU A 300 -1.05 -14.65 21.98
CA LEU A 300 -0.35 -15.06 23.20
C LEU A 300 1.14 -15.33 22.95
N GLN A 301 1.47 -16.05 21.88
CA GLN A 301 2.85 -16.36 21.52
C GLN A 301 3.63 -15.11 21.09
N ALA A 302 2.99 -14.24 20.32
CA ALA A 302 3.58 -13.01 19.84
C ALA A 302 3.90 -12.05 21.01
N ALA A 303 3.00 -11.93 21.99
CA ALA A 303 3.21 -11.08 23.16
C ALA A 303 4.40 -11.50 24.04
N GLU A 304 4.83 -12.77 23.98
CA GLU A 304 6.02 -13.28 24.64
C GLU A 304 7.29 -13.17 23.78
N THR A 305 7.12 -12.80 22.50
CA THR A 305 8.21 -12.69 21.53
C THR A 305 8.84 -11.28 21.62
N GLN A 306 10.13 -11.21 21.75
CA GLN A 306 10.88 -9.96 21.55
C GLN A 306 11.54 -9.99 20.17
N PRO A 307 11.02 -9.24 19.20
CA PRO A 307 11.61 -9.19 17.87
C PRO A 307 13.08 -8.72 17.91
N ASP A 308 13.96 -9.47 17.25
CA ASP A 308 15.38 -9.12 17.16
C ASP A 308 15.55 -7.90 16.24
N PRO A 309 16.04 -6.76 16.76
CA PRO A 309 16.23 -5.55 15.96
C PRO A 309 17.18 -5.74 14.79
N GLN A 310 18.18 -6.63 14.88
CA GLN A 310 19.13 -6.87 13.79
C GLN A 310 18.46 -7.61 12.63
N ILE A 311 17.60 -8.57 12.93
CA ILE A 311 16.83 -9.31 11.91
C ILE A 311 15.86 -8.36 11.21
N ILE A 312 15.17 -7.51 11.98
CA ILE A 312 14.26 -6.49 11.41
C ILE A 312 15.01 -5.51 10.52
N SER A 313 16.12 -4.93 11.00
CA SER A 313 16.91 -3.96 10.22
C SER A 313 17.40 -4.58 8.92
N ALA A 314 17.97 -5.77 8.97
CA ALA A 314 18.45 -6.49 7.78
C ALA A 314 17.34 -6.82 6.78
N PHE A 315 16.10 -7.02 7.24
CA PHE A 315 14.93 -7.20 6.37
C PHE A 315 14.48 -5.86 5.77
N LEU A 316 14.35 -4.81 6.57
CA LEU A 316 13.87 -3.50 6.12
C LEU A 316 14.84 -2.84 5.14
N GLU A 317 16.16 -2.95 5.35
CA GLU A 317 17.20 -2.43 4.45
C GLU A 317 17.09 -3.01 3.02
N LYS A 318 16.63 -4.23 2.87
CA LYS A 318 16.39 -4.89 1.57
C LYS A 318 15.03 -4.56 0.96
N ASN A 319 14.16 -3.89 1.72
CA ASN A 319 12.78 -3.63 1.32
C ASN A 319 12.45 -2.13 1.35
N THR A 320 13.31 -1.31 0.74
CA THR A 320 13.15 0.15 0.68
C THR A 320 12.40 0.60 -0.57
N TRP A 321 11.76 1.77 -0.51
CA TRP A 321 11.14 2.38 -1.69
C TRP A 321 12.16 2.74 -2.77
N THR A 322 13.38 3.10 -2.40
CA THR A 322 14.48 3.32 -3.37
C THR A 322 14.76 2.05 -4.16
N TYR A 323 14.87 0.90 -3.49
CA TYR A 323 15.06 -0.37 -4.19
C TYR A 323 13.88 -0.71 -5.12
N ARG A 324 12.61 -0.42 -4.71
CA ARG A 324 11.44 -0.63 -5.59
C ARG A 324 11.47 0.29 -6.81
N ALA A 325 11.88 1.55 -6.61
CA ALA A 325 12.06 2.51 -7.71
C ALA A 325 13.14 2.04 -8.70
N GLU A 326 14.27 1.53 -8.22
CA GLU A 326 15.30 0.91 -9.05
C GLU A 326 14.78 -0.30 -9.84
N CYS A 327 14.00 -1.18 -9.20
CA CYS A 327 13.37 -2.31 -9.89
C CYS A 327 12.49 -1.85 -11.06
N LEU A 328 11.69 -0.79 -10.87
CA LEU A 328 10.82 -0.25 -11.91
C LEU A 328 11.61 0.39 -13.06
N LEU A 329 12.70 1.09 -12.77
CA LEU A 329 13.59 1.65 -13.80
C LEU A 329 14.25 0.54 -14.63
N ASN A 330 14.75 -0.50 -13.96
CA ASN A 330 15.40 -1.63 -14.63
C ASN A 330 14.44 -2.39 -15.56
N LEU A 331 13.14 -2.45 -15.26
CA LEU A 331 12.15 -3.01 -16.18
C LEU A 331 12.13 -2.28 -17.52
N SER A 332 12.24 -0.96 -17.49
CA SER A 332 12.16 -0.14 -18.69
C SER A 332 13.46 -0.13 -19.52
N GLU A 333 14.58 -0.63 -18.99
CA GLU A 333 15.85 -0.83 -19.72
C GLU A 333 15.87 -2.13 -20.52
N THR A 334 15.12 -3.14 -20.08
CA THR A 334 15.01 -4.43 -20.76
C THR A 334 13.99 -4.36 -21.90
N VAL A 335 14.29 -3.61 -22.96
CA VAL A 335 13.60 -3.78 -24.24
C VAL A 335 14.07 -5.12 -24.80
N GLU A 336 13.33 -6.18 -24.59
CA GLU A 336 13.50 -7.39 -25.40
C GLU A 336 13.31 -7.01 -26.86
N VAL A 337 14.41 -7.00 -27.59
CA VAL A 337 14.38 -6.95 -29.05
C VAL A 337 13.78 -8.29 -29.50
N THR A 338 12.46 -8.37 -29.48
CA THR A 338 11.73 -9.42 -30.20
C THR A 338 11.97 -9.19 -31.69
N LYS A 339 12.90 -10.01 -32.25
CA LYS A 339 13.11 -10.16 -33.69
C LYS A 339 11.89 -10.81 -34.33
#